data_49a94d1efb7c20e95de56ca16f4607dd
#
_entry.id   49a94d1efb7c20e95de56ca16f4607dd
#
_cell.length_a   1.000
_cell.length_b   1.000
_cell.length_c   1.000
_cell.angle_alpha   90.00
_cell.angle_beta   90.00
_cell.angle_gamma   90.00
#
_symmetry.space_group_name_H-M   'P 1'
#
loop_
_entity.id
_entity.type
_entity.pdbx_description
1 polymer ?
#
loop_
_entity_poly.entity_id
_entity_poly.type
_entity_poly.pdbx_seq_one_letter_code
_entity_poly.pdbx_strand_id
1 'polypeptide(L)'
;MSDLSLTDLKAEILRLTRAYSAAAHRSNRPGEDVTRSHWQPGQTIPYAGRVFTEDEVEAAVGATLDFWLTLGPEGEAFERELAAVLGVKHSLLVNSGSSANLVALATLTTHKLPSHKRIQHGDEVITVAAGFPTTVSPILQLGAVSVFIDNDPVTGNIRVDQLESAYVAGKTKAVMIAHALGNPFDLGAVLEFCRKHDLWLIEDNCDALGCTYSMPIARAKALGITENSPGIPYNGTHITRFTGTWGDISTQSFYPPHHLTMGEGGAVNIVHRPPLKTYAESFRDWGRDCWCASGKDDTCNKRFGWQLGELPKSFDHKYIYSHLGYNLKPLDPQAAIGRQQLKKLPAFIEARKKNWETLRAGLDCVSDVLDFTLPAHAVRWLPPVERQKSAASSSFDFESCFVWDSTGCRVDTSWFGFMLRVKLGSSFSHTDLARALDEKKIGNRMFFGGNLLRQPVFVQLRKDRPEAIRLVGSNGTTISPVTSETIAKAFTGADAIMNEAIFLGTYPGLTAEMLAYEIQVIRDFVQSKRA
;
A
#
# COMPACT_ATOMS: atom_id res chain seq x y z
N MET A 1 12.92 47.29 -5.34
CA MET A 1 11.83 46.28 -5.31
C MET A 1 10.44 46.86 -5.65
N SER A 2 10.32 48.13 -5.96
CA SER A 2 9.02 48.81 -6.18
C SER A 2 8.40 48.65 -7.58
N ASP A 3 9.07 48.05 -8.54
CA ASP A 3 8.64 47.98 -9.94
C ASP A 3 8.39 46.57 -10.49
N LEU A 4 8.51 45.52 -9.64
CA LEU A 4 8.23 44.15 -10.07
C LEU A 4 6.73 43.88 -10.04
N SER A 5 6.20 43.23 -11.11
CA SER A 5 4.84 42.71 -11.10
C SER A 5 4.68 41.59 -10.06
N LEU A 6 3.43 41.28 -9.65
CA LEU A 6 3.17 40.12 -8.76
C LEU A 6 3.66 38.83 -9.36
N THR A 7 3.60 38.67 -10.69
CA THR A 7 4.12 37.52 -11.40
C THR A 7 5.64 37.42 -11.27
N ASP A 8 6.37 38.53 -11.43
CA ASP A 8 7.81 38.56 -11.29
C ASP A 8 8.25 38.30 -9.84
N LEU A 9 7.52 38.86 -8.87
CA LEU A 9 7.76 38.59 -7.44
C LEU A 9 7.57 37.09 -7.10
N LYS A 10 6.49 36.46 -7.58
CA LYS A 10 6.26 35.03 -7.39
C LYS A 10 7.39 34.21 -8.02
N ALA A 11 7.78 34.53 -9.25
CA ALA A 11 8.88 33.84 -9.95
C ALA A 11 10.20 33.93 -9.18
N GLU A 12 10.51 35.10 -8.61
CA GLU A 12 11.75 35.30 -7.82
C GLU A 12 11.70 34.52 -6.50
N ILE A 13 10.56 34.47 -5.80
CA ILE A 13 10.38 33.65 -4.59
C ILE A 13 10.63 32.17 -4.93
N LEU A 14 10.05 31.67 -6.00
CA LEU A 14 10.22 30.27 -6.42
C LEU A 14 11.66 29.99 -6.82
N ARG A 15 12.32 30.88 -7.53
CA ARG A 15 13.75 30.75 -7.88
C ARG A 15 14.64 30.66 -6.63
N LEU A 16 14.40 31.51 -5.62
CA LEU A 16 15.13 31.48 -4.35
C LEU A 16 14.82 30.21 -3.55
N THR A 17 13.57 29.79 -3.52
CA THR A 17 13.13 28.53 -2.89
C THR A 17 13.85 27.34 -3.50
N ARG A 18 13.92 27.25 -4.83
CA ARG A 18 14.64 26.22 -5.56
C ARG A 18 16.13 26.20 -5.21
N ALA A 19 16.78 27.38 -5.23
CA ALA A 19 18.20 27.50 -4.89
C ALA A 19 18.50 27.09 -3.43
N TYR A 20 17.64 27.50 -2.49
CA TYR A 20 17.74 27.08 -1.08
C TYR A 20 17.59 25.57 -0.94
N SER A 21 16.54 25.00 -1.52
CA SER A 21 16.24 23.56 -1.43
C SER A 21 17.38 22.71 -2.00
N ALA A 22 17.90 23.09 -3.16
CA ALA A 22 19.03 22.41 -3.79
C ALA A 22 20.29 22.38 -2.90
N ALA A 23 20.51 23.41 -2.12
CA ALA A 23 21.65 23.50 -1.19
C ALA A 23 21.38 22.76 0.14
N ALA A 24 20.17 22.92 0.71
CA ALA A 24 19.84 22.48 2.06
C ALA A 24 19.51 20.98 2.17
N HIS A 25 18.98 20.36 1.11
CA HIS A 25 18.38 19.01 1.17
C HIS A 25 19.16 17.93 0.39
N ARG A 26 20.46 18.09 0.24
CA ARG A 26 21.33 17.15 -0.50
C ARG A 26 21.27 15.71 0.01
N SER A 27 21.09 15.50 1.30
CA SER A 27 20.99 14.16 1.89
C SER A 27 19.68 13.41 1.58
N ASN A 28 18.66 14.13 1.10
CA ASN A 28 17.34 13.56 0.79
C ASN A 28 17.15 13.22 -0.71
N ARG A 29 18.18 13.45 -1.51
CA ARG A 29 18.14 13.11 -2.94
C ARG A 29 18.15 11.59 -3.17
N PRO A 30 17.74 11.10 -4.36
CA PRO A 30 17.93 9.70 -4.74
C PRO A 30 19.36 9.21 -4.46
N GLY A 31 19.51 7.93 -4.12
CA GLY A 31 20.82 7.36 -3.75
C GLY A 31 21.88 7.47 -4.86
N GLU A 32 21.46 7.46 -6.12
CA GLU A 32 22.34 7.58 -7.30
C GLU A 32 22.54 9.04 -7.77
N ASP A 33 21.91 10.03 -7.12
CA ASP A 33 22.08 11.44 -7.49
C ASP A 33 23.49 11.92 -7.12
N VAL A 34 24.25 12.32 -8.14
CA VAL A 34 25.66 12.78 -7.99
C VAL A 34 25.79 14.03 -7.11
N THR A 35 24.73 14.78 -6.88
CA THR A 35 24.72 15.97 -6.02
C THR A 35 24.33 15.64 -4.57
N ARG A 36 23.98 14.36 -4.29
CA ARG A 36 23.69 13.89 -2.95
C ARG A 36 24.92 14.01 -2.05
N SER A 37 24.71 14.34 -0.77
CA SER A 37 25.79 14.28 0.22
C SER A 37 26.27 12.84 0.40
N HIS A 38 27.59 12.64 0.41
CA HIS A 38 28.17 11.32 0.67
C HIS A 38 27.83 10.86 2.08
N TRP A 39 27.40 9.60 2.19
CA TRP A 39 27.21 8.94 3.47
C TRP A 39 28.57 8.48 4.01
N GLN A 40 28.72 8.55 5.33
CA GLN A 40 29.94 8.12 6.02
C GLN A 40 29.59 7.05 7.08
N PRO A 41 30.43 6.03 7.27
CA PRO A 41 30.28 5.07 8.37
C PRO A 41 30.08 5.77 9.71
N GLY A 42 29.08 5.32 10.47
CA GLY A 42 28.66 5.94 11.74
C GLY A 42 27.52 6.97 11.61
N GLN A 43 27.14 7.36 10.42
CA GLN A 43 25.87 8.04 10.17
C GLN A 43 24.71 7.03 10.09
N THR A 44 23.51 7.49 10.37
CA THR A 44 22.30 6.64 10.32
C THR A 44 21.99 6.22 8.87
N ILE A 45 21.67 4.94 8.68
CA ILE A 45 21.01 4.42 7.50
C ILE A 45 19.52 4.26 7.83
N PRO A 46 18.62 5.08 7.28
CA PRO A 46 17.21 4.97 7.57
C PRO A 46 16.59 3.72 6.89
N TYR A 47 15.63 3.04 7.55
CA TYR A 47 14.86 1.99 6.88
C TYR A 47 13.89 2.54 5.83
N ALA A 48 13.54 3.81 5.95
CA ALA A 48 12.67 4.56 5.03
C ALA A 48 12.94 6.05 5.18
N GLY A 49 12.62 6.82 4.16
CA GLY A 49 12.83 8.26 4.21
C GLY A 49 12.21 8.98 3.02
N ARG A 50 12.05 10.28 3.20
CA ARG A 50 11.62 11.16 2.13
C ARG A 50 12.72 11.28 1.09
N VAL A 51 12.39 11.01 -0.16
CA VAL A 51 13.30 11.25 -1.30
C VAL A 51 12.66 12.31 -2.18
N PHE A 52 13.32 13.45 -2.29
CA PHE A 52 12.82 14.60 -3.03
C PHE A 52 13.96 15.48 -3.55
N THR A 53 13.61 16.40 -4.42
CA THR A 53 14.51 17.42 -4.95
C THR A 53 13.92 18.82 -4.66
N GLU A 54 14.43 19.83 -5.31
CA GLU A 54 13.87 21.18 -5.25
C GLU A 54 12.47 21.29 -5.87
N ASP A 55 12.08 20.34 -6.74
CA ASP A 55 10.79 20.39 -7.45
C ASP A 55 9.59 20.31 -6.51
N GLU A 56 9.66 19.43 -5.51
CA GLU A 56 8.60 19.26 -4.52
C GLU A 56 8.45 20.50 -3.62
N VAL A 57 9.58 21.07 -3.21
CA VAL A 57 9.58 22.25 -2.33
C VAL A 57 9.07 23.49 -3.07
N GLU A 58 9.53 23.69 -4.32
CA GLU A 58 9.05 24.75 -5.19
C GLU A 58 7.55 24.64 -5.45
N ALA A 59 7.05 23.44 -5.77
CA ALA A 59 5.63 23.21 -6.02
C ALA A 59 4.76 23.50 -4.79
N ALA A 60 5.21 23.06 -3.60
CA ALA A 60 4.50 23.35 -2.35
C ALA A 60 4.41 24.85 -2.05
N VAL A 61 5.54 25.57 -2.21
CA VAL A 61 5.59 27.03 -2.02
C VAL A 61 4.71 27.73 -3.05
N GLY A 62 4.76 27.30 -4.32
CA GLY A 62 3.92 27.83 -5.39
C GLY A 62 2.42 27.74 -5.06
N ALA A 63 1.96 26.57 -4.67
CA ALA A 63 0.57 26.35 -4.25
C ALA A 63 0.19 27.17 -3.00
N THR A 64 1.14 27.33 -2.05
CA THR A 64 0.92 28.15 -0.85
C THR A 64 0.79 29.63 -1.19
N LEU A 65 1.53 30.14 -2.16
CA LEU A 65 1.44 31.54 -2.61
C LEU A 65 0.10 31.82 -3.29
N ASP A 66 -0.52 30.83 -3.95
CA ASP A 66 -1.87 30.96 -4.51
C ASP A 66 -2.96 30.93 -3.43
N PHE A 67 -2.61 30.53 -2.21
CA PHE A 67 -3.41 30.50 -0.98
C PHE A 67 -4.74 29.73 -1.09
N TRP A 68 -4.82 28.78 -2.01
CA TRP A 68 -5.90 27.80 -2.02
C TRP A 68 -5.52 26.62 -1.11
N LEU A 69 -5.89 26.70 0.16
CA LEU A 69 -5.35 25.80 1.19
C LEU A 69 -6.14 24.50 1.36
N THR A 70 -7.40 24.42 0.93
CA THR A 70 -8.16 23.16 0.89
C THR A 70 -7.88 22.43 -0.42
N LEU A 71 -8.37 21.20 -0.56
CA LEU A 71 -8.25 20.46 -1.82
C LEU A 71 -8.79 21.29 -2.99
N GLY A 72 -7.97 21.53 -4.00
CA GLY A 72 -8.22 22.45 -5.09
C GLY A 72 -7.59 22.01 -6.41
N PRO A 73 -7.06 22.95 -7.22
CA PRO A 73 -6.53 22.66 -8.57
C PRO A 73 -5.41 21.62 -8.61
N GLU A 74 -4.48 21.65 -7.64
CA GLU A 74 -3.41 20.66 -7.54
C GLU A 74 -3.95 19.29 -7.19
N GLY A 75 -4.93 19.21 -6.28
CA GLY A 75 -5.61 17.98 -5.93
C GLY A 75 -6.39 17.39 -7.09
N GLU A 76 -7.19 18.19 -7.79
CA GLU A 76 -7.92 17.76 -8.99
C GLU A 76 -6.96 17.23 -10.08
N ALA A 77 -5.80 17.87 -10.24
CA ALA A 77 -4.78 17.45 -11.20
C ALA A 77 -4.15 16.13 -10.77
N PHE A 78 -3.76 15.99 -9.50
CA PHE A 78 -3.15 14.76 -9.00
C PHE A 78 -4.12 13.56 -9.07
N GLU A 79 -5.39 13.74 -8.72
CA GLU A 79 -6.42 12.68 -8.88
C GLU A 79 -6.50 12.18 -10.32
N ARG A 80 -6.49 13.08 -11.31
CA ARG A 80 -6.50 12.71 -12.74
C ARG A 80 -5.20 12.02 -13.17
N GLU A 81 -4.06 12.56 -12.76
CA GLU A 81 -2.73 12.03 -13.12
C GLU A 81 -2.52 10.63 -12.52
N LEU A 82 -2.88 10.43 -11.24
CA LEU A 82 -2.78 9.12 -10.59
C LEU A 82 -3.72 8.09 -11.23
N ALA A 83 -4.97 8.48 -11.51
CA ALA A 83 -5.93 7.60 -12.18
C ALA A 83 -5.43 7.19 -13.58
N ALA A 84 -4.82 8.12 -14.32
CA ALA A 84 -4.25 7.85 -15.64
C ALA A 84 -3.05 6.89 -15.58
N VAL A 85 -2.15 7.07 -14.61
CA VAL A 85 -0.99 6.18 -14.40
C VAL A 85 -1.44 4.77 -14.07
N LEU A 86 -2.39 4.61 -13.15
CA LEU A 86 -2.89 3.30 -12.72
C LEU A 86 -3.82 2.65 -13.76
N GLY A 87 -4.51 3.44 -14.58
CA GLY A 87 -5.56 2.96 -15.49
C GLY A 87 -6.88 2.64 -14.78
N VAL A 88 -7.15 3.31 -13.65
CA VAL A 88 -8.42 3.21 -12.92
C VAL A 88 -9.41 4.28 -13.37
N LYS A 89 -10.70 4.07 -13.06
CA LYS A 89 -11.74 5.03 -13.48
C LYS A 89 -11.64 6.36 -12.76
N HIS A 90 -11.35 6.34 -11.46
CA HIS A 90 -11.17 7.54 -10.64
C HIS A 90 -10.19 7.26 -9.51
N SER A 91 -9.41 8.27 -9.15
CA SER A 91 -8.69 8.36 -7.88
C SER A 91 -9.27 9.52 -7.09
N LEU A 92 -9.41 9.35 -5.79
CA LEU A 92 -9.98 10.33 -4.88
C LEU A 92 -9.00 10.55 -3.73
N LEU A 93 -8.43 11.75 -3.61
CA LEU A 93 -7.46 12.08 -2.58
C LEU A 93 -8.10 12.16 -1.20
N VAL A 94 -7.39 11.63 -0.22
CA VAL A 94 -7.68 11.73 1.21
C VAL A 94 -6.40 12.07 1.99
N ASN A 95 -6.56 12.43 3.27
CA ASN A 95 -5.46 12.94 4.09
C ASN A 95 -4.48 11.87 4.62
N SER A 96 -4.75 10.58 4.41
CA SER A 96 -3.83 9.49 4.76
C SER A 96 -4.27 8.16 4.13
N GLY A 97 -3.38 7.16 4.08
CA GLY A 97 -3.72 5.79 3.70
C GLY A 97 -4.75 5.15 4.63
N SER A 98 -4.68 5.45 5.93
CA SER A 98 -5.68 4.99 6.91
C SER A 98 -7.07 5.52 6.61
N SER A 99 -7.16 6.79 6.23
CA SER A 99 -8.42 7.40 5.78
C SER A 99 -8.89 6.82 4.45
N ALA A 100 -7.96 6.46 3.56
CA ALA A 100 -8.28 5.77 2.32
C ALA A 100 -8.96 4.42 2.60
N ASN A 101 -8.42 3.61 3.50
CA ASN A 101 -8.99 2.35 3.93
C ASN A 101 -10.39 2.52 4.55
N LEU A 102 -10.56 3.53 5.40
CA LEU A 102 -11.85 3.85 6.02
C LEU A 102 -12.89 4.25 4.97
N VAL A 103 -12.56 5.16 4.06
CA VAL A 103 -13.47 5.62 3.00
C VAL A 103 -13.78 4.49 2.01
N ALA A 104 -12.79 3.66 1.64
CA ALA A 104 -13.00 2.53 0.74
C ALA A 104 -14.06 1.57 1.28
N LEU A 105 -13.95 1.17 2.53
CA LEU A 105 -14.94 0.27 3.14
C LEU A 105 -16.28 0.98 3.40
N ALA A 106 -16.26 2.23 3.89
CA ALA A 106 -17.47 3.02 4.09
C ALA A 106 -18.30 3.17 2.80
N THR A 107 -17.62 3.31 1.66
CA THR A 107 -18.26 3.37 0.34
C THR A 107 -19.18 2.17 0.07
N LEU A 108 -18.83 1.00 0.59
CA LEU A 108 -19.60 -0.23 0.41
C LEU A 108 -20.73 -0.39 1.44
N THR A 109 -20.88 0.53 2.39
CA THR A 109 -21.98 0.54 3.37
C THR A 109 -23.18 1.38 2.91
N THR A 110 -23.06 2.11 1.79
CA THR A 110 -24.11 3.02 1.31
C THR A 110 -25.44 2.31 1.03
N HIS A 111 -26.53 2.92 1.45
CA HIS A 111 -27.88 2.45 1.15
C HIS A 111 -28.24 2.53 -0.36
N LYS A 112 -27.43 3.20 -1.16
CA LYS A 112 -27.58 3.31 -2.62
C LYS A 112 -27.11 2.04 -3.35
N LEU A 113 -26.41 1.12 -2.67
CA LEU A 113 -26.08 -0.20 -3.20
C LEU A 113 -27.25 -1.18 -3.02
N PRO A 114 -27.37 -2.18 -3.92
CA PRO A 114 -28.31 -3.29 -3.71
C PRO A 114 -28.05 -3.97 -2.35
N SER A 115 -29.11 -4.37 -1.65
CA SER A 115 -29.03 -4.89 -0.28
C SER A 115 -28.11 -6.11 -0.14
N HIS A 116 -28.03 -6.98 -1.16
CA HIS A 116 -27.17 -8.15 -1.17
C HIS A 116 -25.68 -7.79 -1.30
N LYS A 117 -25.35 -6.62 -1.88
CA LYS A 117 -23.98 -6.12 -2.07
C LYS A 117 -23.55 -5.15 -0.96
N ARG A 118 -24.52 -4.53 -0.28
CA ARG A 118 -24.23 -3.55 0.77
C ARG A 118 -23.66 -4.25 2.01
N ILE A 119 -22.58 -3.71 2.56
CA ILE A 119 -22.05 -4.13 3.87
C ILE A 119 -22.89 -3.47 4.96
N GLN A 120 -23.41 -4.29 5.87
CA GLN A 120 -24.24 -3.87 7.00
C GLN A 120 -23.59 -4.32 8.32
N HIS A 121 -24.12 -3.80 9.42
CA HIS A 121 -23.70 -4.26 10.75
C HIS A 121 -23.86 -5.78 10.89
N GLY A 122 -22.78 -6.45 11.32
CA GLY A 122 -22.74 -7.91 11.47
C GLY A 122 -22.40 -8.69 10.19
N ASP A 123 -22.31 -8.04 9.03
CA ASP A 123 -21.77 -8.66 7.82
C ASP A 123 -20.25 -8.88 7.96
N GLU A 124 -19.74 -9.86 7.22
CA GLU A 124 -18.36 -10.32 7.36
C GLU A 124 -17.46 -9.77 6.25
N VAL A 125 -16.23 -9.39 6.65
CA VAL A 125 -15.14 -9.02 5.74
C VAL A 125 -13.92 -9.88 6.07
N ILE A 126 -13.44 -10.64 5.08
CA ILE A 126 -12.24 -11.49 5.24
C ILE A 126 -10.99 -10.62 5.20
N THR A 127 -10.08 -10.88 6.13
CA THR A 127 -8.80 -10.19 6.28
C THR A 127 -7.74 -11.13 6.86
N VAL A 128 -6.52 -10.63 7.11
CA VAL A 128 -5.40 -11.43 7.60
C VAL A 128 -4.98 -11.06 9.02
N ALA A 129 -4.33 -12.01 9.71
CA ALA A 129 -3.90 -11.81 11.09
C ALA A 129 -2.59 -11.01 11.21
N ALA A 130 -1.64 -11.16 10.27
CA ALA A 130 -0.42 -10.36 10.28
C ALA A 130 -0.50 -9.25 9.23
N GLY A 131 -0.37 -7.99 9.67
CA GLY A 131 -0.48 -6.84 8.78
C GLY A 131 -0.52 -5.51 9.53
N PHE A 132 -0.94 -4.48 8.82
CA PHE A 132 -1.09 -3.14 9.39
C PHE A 132 -2.51 -2.95 9.97
N PRO A 133 -2.65 -2.36 11.17
CA PRO A 133 -3.95 -2.26 11.85
C PRO A 133 -5.03 -1.56 11.05
N THR A 134 -4.68 -0.56 10.22
CA THR A 134 -5.69 0.25 9.51
C THR A 134 -6.24 -0.41 8.24
N THR A 135 -5.72 -1.57 7.84
CA THR A 135 -6.40 -2.46 6.89
C THR A 135 -7.61 -3.15 7.54
N VAL A 136 -7.54 -3.41 8.85
CA VAL A 136 -8.56 -4.15 9.62
C VAL A 136 -9.52 -3.23 10.38
N SER A 137 -9.01 -2.16 10.99
CA SER A 137 -9.79 -1.27 11.88
C SER A 137 -11.08 -0.76 11.26
N PRO A 138 -11.16 -0.35 9.97
CA PRO A 138 -12.40 0.09 9.35
C PRO A 138 -13.53 -0.94 9.40
N ILE A 139 -13.21 -2.24 9.32
CA ILE A 139 -14.20 -3.31 9.40
C ILE A 139 -14.96 -3.23 10.72
N LEU A 140 -14.20 -3.11 11.80
CA LEU A 140 -14.73 -3.04 13.17
C LEU A 140 -15.40 -1.69 13.48
N GLN A 141 -14.87 -0.59 12.95
CA GLN A 141 -15.40 0.76 13.13
C GLN A 141 -16.76 0.94 12.46
N LEU A 142 -16.98 0.27 11.33
CA LEU A 142 -18.24 0.32 10.58
C LEU A 142 -19.24 -0.77 11.01
N GLY A 143 -18.91 -1.54 12.06
CA GLY A 143 -19.81 -2.53 12.65
C GLY A 143 -19.85 -3.86 11.90
N ALA A 144 -18.98 -4.10 10.96
CA ALA A 144 -18.81 -5.39 10.32
C ALA A 144 -17.94 -6.34 11.18
N VAL A 145 -17.95 -7.61 10.87
CA VAL A 145 -17.18 -8.66 11.54
C VAL A 145 -15.88 -8.89 10.77
N SER A 146 -14.75 -8.78 11.46
CA SER A 146 -13.45 -9.14 10.88
C SER A 146 -13.26 -10.64 10.91
N VAL A 147 -13.21 -11.26 9.72
CA VAL A 147 -12.93 -12.69 9.58
C VAL A 147 -11.45 -12.88 9.28
N PHE A 148 -10.72 -13.39 10.27
CA PHE A 148 -9.29 -13.58 10.15
C PHE A 148 -8.94 -14.97 9.63
N ILE A 149 -8.03 -15.00 8.67
CA ILE A 149 -7.30 -16.19 8.22
C ILE A 149 -5.80 -15.96 8.36
N ASP A 150 -5.02 -17.03 8.29
CA ASP A 150 -3.58 -16.98 8.55
C ASP A 150 -2.79 -16.39 7.37
N ASN A 151 -1.54 -16.06 7.63
CA ASN A 151 -0.59 -15.60 6.63
C ASN A 151 0.39 -16.72 6.23
N ASP A 152 0.89 -16.66 5.01
CA ASP A 152 2.07 -17.38 4.59
C ASP A 152 3.33 -16.64 5.06
N PRO A 153 4.16 -17.22 5.94
CA PRO A 153 5.33 -16.53 6.46
C PRO A 153 6.44 -16.31 5.42
N VAL A 154 6.41 -17.00 4.28
CA VAL A 154 7.40 -16.83 3.21
C VAL A 154 7.12 -15.58 2.41
N THR A 155 5.88 -15.34 2.06
CA THR A 155 5.48 -14.17 1.27
C THR A 155 5.00 -13.00 2.12
N GLY A 156 4.61 -13.23 3.38
CA GLY A 156 3.95 -12.27 4.26
C GLY A 156 2.44 -12.12 3.98
N ASN A 157 1.95 -12.72 2.91
CA ASN A 157 0.60 -12.54 2.39
C ASN A 157 -0.43 -13.53 2.94
N ILE A 158 -1.66 -13.35 2.52
CA ILE A 158 -2.82 -14.20 2.85
C ILE A 158 -2.60 -15.66 2.41
N ARG A 159 -3.03 -16.60 3.22
CA ARG A 159 -3.18 -18.01 2.85
C ARG A 159 -4.46 -18.22 2.05
N VAL A 160 -4.32 -18.22 0.73
CA VAL A 160 -5.46 -18.34 -0.20
C VAL A 160 -6.20 -19.67 -0.10
N ASP A 161 -5.54 -20.71 0.35
CA ASP A 161 -6.12 -22.04 0.62
C ASP A 161 -7.18 -22.03 1.74
N GLN A 162 -7.23 -20.98 2.57
CA GLN A 162 -8.21 -20.83 3.65
C GLN A 162 -9.45 -20.00 3.24
N LEU A 163 -9.47 -19.36 2.08
CA LEU A 163 -10.55 -18.47 1.64
C LEU A 163 -11.91 -19.16 1.62
N GLU A 164 -12.02 -20.33 1.02
CA GLU A 164 -13.29 -21.06 0.92
C GLU A 164 -13.86 -21.40 2.30
N SER A 165 -13.01 -21.74 3.25
CA SER A 165 -13.40 -22.03 4.63
C SER A 165 -13.84 -20.80 5.40
N ALA A 166 -13.39 -19.63 4.98
CA ALA A 166 -13.75 -18.35 5.60
C ALA A 166 -15.10 -17.82 5.09
N TYR A 167 -15.63 -18.34 3.99
CA TYR A 167 -16.85 -17.87 3.38
C TYR A 167 -18.09 -18.37 4.13
N VAL A 168 -19.04 -17.46 4.38
CA VAL A 168 -20.38 -17.76 4.89
C VAL A 168 -21.40 -17.11 3.97
N ALA A 169 -22.22 -17.93 3.30
CA ALA A 169 -23.23 -17.46 2.37
C ALA A 169 -24.20 -16.45 3.02
N GLY A 170 -24.43 -15.34 2.34
CA GLY A 170 -25.30 -14.25 2.81
C GLY A 170 -24.67 -13.32 3.85
N LYS A 171 -23.60 -13.71 4.53
CA LYS A 171 -22.88 -12.88 5.53
C LYS A 171 -21.60 -12.27 5.01
N THR A 172 -20.73 -13.07 4.39
CA THR A 172 -19.48 -12.57 3.83
C THR A 172 -19.76 -11.66 2.63
N LYS A 173 -19.24 -10.44 2.65
CA LYS A 173 -19.50 -9.41 1.62
C LYS A 173 -18.24 -8.95 0.90
N ALA A 174 -17.10 -9.02 1.56
CA ALA A 174 -15.85 -8.48 1.00
C ALA A 174 -14.62 -9.25 1.46
N VAL A 175 -13.56 -9.11 0.68
CA VAL A 175 -12.17 -9.37 1.09
C VAL A 175 -11.45 -8.01 1.12
N MET A 176 -10.77 -7.70 2.22
CA MET A 176 -9.96 -6.50 2.39
C MET A 176 -8.60 -6.88 2.95
N ILE A 177 -7.58 -6.82 2.11
CA ILE A 177 -6.22 -7.28 2.42
C ILE A 177 -5.17 -6.40 1.76
N ALA A 178 -3.99 -6.35 2.38
CA ALA A 178 -2.85 -5.58 1.87
C ALA A 178 -1.88 -6.45 1.07
N HIS A 179 -1.17 -5.82 0.14
CA HIS A 179 0.02 -6.37 -0.50
C HIS A 179 1.21 -6.19 0.45
N ALA A 180 1.53 -7.20 1.23
CA ALA A 180 2.45 -7.12 2.36
C ALA A 180 3.86 -6.66 1.97
N LEU A 181 4.34 -5.54 2.52
CA LEU A 181 5.65 -4.94 2.22
C LEU A 181 5.93 -4.74 0.71
N GLY A 182 4.88 -4.53 -0.07
CA GLY A 182 4.98 -4.39 -1.52
C GLY A 182 4.99 -5.71 -2.29
N ASN A 183 4.81 -6.86 -1.61
CA ASN A 183 4.70 -8.16 -2.26
C ASN A 183 3.23 -8.41 -2.67
N PRO A 184 2.89 -8.45 -3.96
CA PRO A 184 1.53 -8.73 -4.37
C PRO A 184 1.06 -10.09 -3.83
N PHE A 185 -0.12 -10.16 -3.22
CA PHE A 185 -0.71 -11.46 -2.90
C PHE A 185 -1.19 -12.19 -4.18
N ASP A 186 -1.55 -13.47 -4.08
CA ASP A 186 -2.10 -14.23 -5.22
C ASP A 186 -3.45 -13.64 -5.65
N LEU A 187 -3.37 -12.61 -6.50
CA LEU A 187 -4.54 -11.93 -7.06
C LEU A 187 -5.41 -12.86 -7.90
N GLY A 188 -4.81 -13.87 -8.54
CA GLY A 188 -5.56 -14.84 -9.32
C GLY A 188 -6.54 -15.63 -8.45
N ALA A 189 -6.04 -16.24 -7.38
CA ALA A 189 -6.87 -17.02 -6.46
C ALA A 189 -7.91 -16.16 -5.72
N VAL A 190 -7.51 -14.98 -5.25
CA VAL A 190 -8.42 -14.06 -4.54
C VAL A 190 -9.53 -13.56 -5.45
N LEU A 191 -9.23 -13.21 -6.70
CA LEU A 191 -10.23 -12.76 -7.67
C LEU A 191 -11.20 -13.88 -8.06
N GLU A 192 -10.70 -15.09 -8.30
CA GLU A 192 -11.55 -16.25 -8.58
C GLU A 192 -12.52 -16.52 -7.44
N PHE A 193 -12.03 -16.47 -6.20
CA PHE A 193 -12.86 -16.60 -5.01
C PHE A 193 -13.92 -15.47 -4.91
N CYS A 194 -13.52 -14.21 -5.06
CA CYS A 194 -14.44 -13.08 -5.01
C CYS A 194 -15.51 -13.15 -6.12
N ARG A 195 -15.13 -13.55 -7.33
CA ARG A 195 -16.07 -13.72 -8.45
C ARG A 195 -17.05 -14.85 -8.22
N LYS A 196 -16.57 -16.00 -7.73
CA LYS A 196 -17.39 -17.18 -7.42
C LYS A 196 -18.51 -16.86 -6.41
N HIS A 197 -18.19 -16.03 -5.41
CA HIS A 197 -19.09 -15.72 -4.30
C HIS A 197 -19.72 -14.33 -4.38
N ASP A 198 -19.53 -13.62 -5.48
CA ASP A 198 -20.02 -12.24 -5.71
C ASP A 198 -19.63 -11.26 -4.58
N LEU A 199 -18.35 -11.34 -4.13
CA LEU A 199 -17.78 -10.49 -3.07
C LEU A 199 -17.09 -9.26 -3.65
N TRP A 200 -16.99 -8.21 -2.84
CA TRP A 200 -16.12 -7.08 -3.10
C TRP A 200 -14.66 -7.43 -2.81
N LEU A 201 -13.74 -6.93 -3.63
CA LEU A 201 -12.32 -6.94 -3.32
C LEU A 201 -11.81 -5.52 -3.12
N ILE A 202 -11.31 -5.23 -1.90
CA ILE A 202 -10.56 -4.01 -1.58
C ILE A 202 -9.08 -4.40 -1.48
N GLU A 203 -8.27 -3.86 -2.39
CA GLU A 203 -6.81 -4.00 -2.35
C GLU A 203 -6.22 -2.85 -1.52
N ASP A 204 -5.71 -3.12 -0.31
CA ASP A 204 -4.86 -2.15 0.37
C ASP A 204 -3.48 -2.16 -0.31
N ASN A 205 -3.27 -1.18 -1.17
CA ASN A 205 -2.09 -1.05 -2.02
C ASN A 205 -1.10 0.00 -1.47
N CYS A 206 -1.20 0.36 -0.20
CA CYS A 206 -0.36 1.39 0.42
C CYS A 206 1.14 1.09 0.25
N ASP A 207 1.53 -0.17 0.41
CA ASP A 207 2.93 -0.62 0.30
C ASP A 207 3.33 -1.05 -1.13
N ALA A 208 2.43 -1.00 -2.12
CA ALA A 208 2.65 -1.70 -3.40
C ALA A 208 2.40 -0.83 -4.64
N LEU A 209 2.43 0.50 -4.50
CA LEU A 209 2.30 1.38 -5.66
C LEU A 209 3.44 1.13 -6.66
N GLY A 210 3.07 0.79 -7.89
CA GLY A 210 4.02 0.47 -8.95
C GLY A 210 4.44 -1.01 -9.02
N CYS A 211 3.98 -1.87 -8.12
CA CYS A 211 4.08 -3.31 -8.30
C CYS A 211 3.14 -3.77 -9.42
N THR A 212 3.51 -4.84 -10.12
CA THR A 212 2.64 -5.44 -11.13
C THR A 212 2.36 -6.90 -10.84
N TYR A 213 1.19 -7.33 -11.31
CA TYR A 213 0.81 -8.73 -11.36
C TYR A 213 0.50 -9.12 -12.80
N SER A 214 1.06 -10.22 -13.25
CA SER A 214 0.88 -10.78 -14.59
C SER A 214 0.14 -12.10 -14.50
N MET A 215 -0.93 -12.24 -15.25
CA MET A 215 -1.79 -13.43 -15.28
C MET A 215 -1.89 -13.96 -16.70
N PRO A 216 -1.84 -15.28 -16.94
CA PRO A 216 -2.06 -15.87 -18.25
C PRO A 216 -3.37 -15.35 -18.88
N ILE A 217 -3.35 -14.99 -20.15
CA ILE A 217 -4.49 -14.37 -20.87
C ILE A 217 -5.80 -15.16 -20.68
N ALA A 218 -5.75 -16.50 -20.79
CA ALA A 218 -6.93 -17.33 -20.66
C ALA A 218 -7.58 -17.17 -19.27
N ARG A 219 -6.77 -17.17 -18.21
CA ARG A 219 -7.21 -16.98 -16.83
C ARG A 219 -7.77 -15.58 -16.60
N ALA A 220 -7.07 -14.54 -17.07
CA ALA A 220 -7.50 -13.16 -16.96
C ALA A 220 -8.83 -12.91 -17.68
N LYS A 221 -8.99 -13.43 -18.91
CA LYS A 221 -10.24 -13.32 -19.68
C LYS A 221 -11.42 -14.02 -18.99
N ALA A 222 -11.20 -15.17 -18.36
CA ALA A 222 -12.23 -15.84 -17.56
C ALA A 222 -12.73 -14.97 -16.39
N LEU A 223 -11.87 -14.08 -15.88
CA LEU A 223 -12.20 -13.07 -14.87
C LEU A 223 -12.71 -11.75 -15.47
N GLY A 224 -12.96 -11.67 -16.79
CA GLY A 224 -13.42 -10.45 -17.46
C GLY A 224 -12.35 -9.37 -17.58
N ILE A 225 -11.05 -9.72 -17.45
CA ILE A 225 -9.93 -8.79 -17.52
C ILE A 225 -9.20 -9.01 -18.84
N THR A 226 -9.16 -7.97 -19.69
CA THR A 226 -8.73 -8.09 -21.09
C THR A 226 -7.58 -7.17 -21.48
N GLU A 227 -7.20 -6.22 -20.62
CA GLU A 227 -6.26 -5.16 -20.96
C GLU A 227 -5.18 -5.00 -19.89
N ASN A 228 -3.98 -4.66 -20.31
CA ASN A 228 -2.89 -4.24 -19.45
C ASN A 228 -3.18 -2.87 -18.82
N SER A 229 -2.47 -2.55 -17.73
CA SER A 229 -2.40 -1.17 -17.26
C SER A 229 -1.70 -0.26 -18.28
N PRO A 230 -2.02 1.05 -18.31
CA PRO A 230 -1.37 2.01 -19.21
C PRO A 230 0.17 1.94 -19.10
N GLY A 231 0.84 2.08 -20.23
CA GLY A 231 2.30 2.06 -20.30
C GLY A 231 2.95 0.68 -20.18
N ILE A 232 2.19 -0.38 -19.88
CA ILE A 232 2.71 -1.75 -19.80
C ILE A 232 2.55 -2.42 -21.18
N PRO A 233 3.66 -2.80 -21.85
CA PRO A 233 3.59 -3.46 -23.14
C PRO A 233 2.89 -4.81 -23.07
N TYR A 234 2.11 -5.13 -24.11
CA TYR A 234 1.50 -6.44 -24.24
C TYR A 234 2.51 -7.45 -24.80
N ASN A 235 2.73 -8.53 -24.07
CA ASN A 235 3.71 -9.56 -24.43
C ASN A 235 3.11 -10.78 -25.16
N GLY A 236 1.83 -10.76 -25.50
CA GLY A 236 1.14 -11.83 -26.24
C GLY A 236 0.72 -13.04 -25.38
N THR A 237 1.13 -13.14 -24.12
CA THR A 237 0.90 -14.32 -23.27
C THR A 237 0.18 -14.00 -21.95
N HIS A 238 0.38 -12.80 -21.42
CA HIS A 238 -0.15 -12.37 -20.12
C HIS A 238 -0.90 -11.05 -20.23
N ILE A 239 -1.87 -10.88 -19.34
CA ILE A 239 -2.38 -9.56 -18.97
C ILE A 239 -1.61 -9.13 -17.73
N THR A 240 -0.95 -7.97 -17.82
CA THR A 240 -0.14 -7.39 -16.75
C THR A 240 -0.74 -6.06 -16.31
N ARG A 241 -1.01 -5.93 -15.01
CA ARG A 241 -1.58 -4.71 -14.45
C ARG A 241 -0.89 -4.33 -13.16
N PHE A 242 -0.91 -3.05 -12.85
CA PHE A 242 -0.51 -2.59 -11.52
C PHE A 242 -1.40 -3.22 -10.44
N THR A 243 -0.80 -3.54 -9.28
CA THR A 243 -1.58 -3.85 -8.07
C THR A 243 -2.47 -2.67 -7.71
N GLY A 244 -3.58 -2.94 -7.04
CA GLY A 244 -4.60 -1.92 -6.79
C GLY A 244 -5.48 -1.61 -8.01
N THR A 245 -5.39 -2.41 -9.09
CA THR A 245 -6.22 -2.23 -10.29
C THR A 245 -6.96 -3.51 -10.71
N TRP A 246 -6.93 -4.53 -9.86
CA TRP A 246 -7.53 -5.83 -10.11
C TRP A 246 -8.88 -6.01 -9.41
N GLY A 247 -9.03 -5.48 -8.20
CA GLY A 247 -10.26 -5.52 -7.41
C GLY A 247 -11.31 -4.49 -7.83
N ASP A 248 -12.19 -4.13 -6.90
CA ASP A 248 -13.24 -3.12 -7.11
C ASP A 248 -12.79 -1.72 -6.66
N ILE A 249 -12.13 -1.66 -5.49
CA ILE A 249 -11.57 -0.45 -4.89
C ILE A 249 -10.14 -0.76 -4.43
N SER A 250 -9.26 0.21 -4.55
CA SER A 250 -7.95 0.12 -3.89
C SER A 250 -7.61 1.39 -3.14
N THR A 251 -6.62 1.29 -2.26
CA THR A 251 -6.16 2.39 -1.43
C THR A 251 -4.68 2.63 -1.61
N GLN A 252 -4.27 3.89 -1.42
CA GLN A 252 -2.86 4.29 -1.47
C GLN A 252 -2.53 5.14 -0.25
N SER A 253 -1.28 5.08 0.17
CA SER A 253 -0.72 5.99 1.16
C SER A 253 0.44 6.78 0.59
N PHE A 254 0.49 8.05 0.95
CA PHE A 254 1.57 8.97 0.58
C PHE A 254 2.29 9.49 1.83
N TYR A 255 2.29 8.72 2.92
CA TYR A 255 3.14 8.92 4.08
C TYR A 255 4.63 8.74 3.67
N PRO A 256 5.59 9.45 4.29
CA PRO A 256 6.99 9.47 3.82
C PRO A 256 7.68 8.14 3.53
N PRO A 257 7.43 7.03 4.24
CA PRO A 257 8.02 5.74 3.95
C PRO A 257 7.56 5.07 2.65
N HIS A 258 6.36 5.45 2.14
CA HIS A 258 5.77 4.79 0.98
C HIS A 258 6.46 5.15 -0.35
N HIS A 259 5.92 4.69 -1.45
CA HIS A 259 6.51 4.82 -2.78
C HIS A 259 6.54 6.26 -3.29
N LEU A 260 5.56 7.06 -2.89
CA LEU A 260 5.50 8.51 -3.06
C LEU A 260 5.20 9.17 -1.72
N THR A 261 5.57 10.44 -1.56
CA THR A 261 5.20 11.20 -0.37
C THR A 261 4.50 12.51 -0.71
N MET A 262 3.51 12.86 0.11
CA MET A 262 2.88 14.18 0.16
C MET A 262 3.08 14.84 1.55
N GLY A 263 4.00 14.27 2.37
CA GLY A 263 4.08 14.54 3.81
C GLY A 263 3.05 13.69 4.56
N GLU A 264 1.79 13.97 4.39
CA GLU A 264 0.63 13.11 4.69
C GLU A 264 -0.29 13.11 3.47
N GLY A 265 -0.94 11.98 3.20
CA GLY A 265 -1.87 11.83 2.09
C GLY A 265 -2.20 10.37 1.81
N GLY A 266 -3.23 10.18 1.01
CA GLY A 266 -3.67 8.90 0.51
C GLY A 266 -4.64 9.05 -0.64
N ALA A 267 -5.03 7.94 -1.24
CA ALA A 267 -6.06 7.93 -2.28
C ALA A 267 -6.95 6.68 -2.19
N VAL A 268 -8.21 6.87 -2.56
CA VAL A 268 -9.16 5.79 -2.85
C VAL A 268 -9.31 5.70 -4.36
N ASN A 269 -8.99 4.55 -4.93
CA ASN A 269 -9.08 4.33 -6.37
C ASN A 269 -10.33 3.49 -6.68
N ILE A 270 -11.17 3.98 -7.57
CA ILE A 270 -12.34 3.28 -8.09
C ILE A 270 -11.95 2.59 -9.40
N VAL A 271 -11.85 1.27 -9.38
CA VAL A 271 -11.27 0.52 -10.49
C VAL A 271 -12.25 0.39 -11.66
N HIS A 272 -13.44 -0.13 -11.42
CA HIS A 272 -14.38 -0.50 -12.50
C HIS A 272 -15.74 0.17 -12.42
N ARG A 273 -16.21 0.58 -11.24
CA ARG A 273 -17.60 0.96 -10.99
C ARG A 273 -17.73 2.46 -10.71
N PRO A 274 -17.87 3.31 -11.75
CA PRO A 274 -17.90 4.76 -11.60
C PRO A 274 -18.85 5.31 -10.52
N PRO A 275 -20.05 4.73 -10.27
CA PRO A 275 -20.93 5.24 -9.21
C PRO A 275 -20.32 5.21 -7.80
N LEU A 276 -19.35 4.31 -7.52
CA LEU A 276 -18.68 4.25 -6.23
C LEU A 276 -17.88 5.54 -5.94
N LYS A 277 -17.43 6.27 -6.97
CA LYS A 277 -16.77 7.57 -6.79
C LYS A 277 -17.63 8.55 -6.00
N THR A 278 -18.88 8.73 -6.42
CA THR A 278 -19.81 9.67 -5.76
C THR A 278 -20.08 9.28 -4.30
N TYR A 279 -20.12 7.98 -4.02
CA TYR A 279 -20.30 7.50 -2.66
C TYR A 279 -19.04 7.73 -1.82
N ALA A 280 -17.87 7.44 -2.36
CA ALA A 280 -16.59 7.70 -1.70
C ALA A 280 -16.39 9.21 -1.41
N GLU A 281 -16.70 10.07 -2.37
CA GLU A 281 -16.68 11.54 -2.20
C GLU A 281 -17.64 11.97 -1.09
N SER A 282 -18.85 11.42 -1.05
CA SER A 282 -19.80 11.72 0.00
C SER A 282 -19.23 11.37 1.38
N PHE A 283 -18.69 10.17 1.56
CA PHE A 283 -18.07 9.78 2.83
C PHE A 283 -16.84 10.63 3.19
N ARG A 284 -15.99 10.98 2.19
CA ARG A 284 -14.86 11.89 2.40
C ARG A 284 -15.30 13.28 2.85
N ASP A 285 -16.43 13.78 2.33
CA ASP A 285 -16.89 15.18 2.39
C ASP A 285 -18.19 15.30 3.22
N TRP A 286 -18.14 14.97 4.51
CA TRP A 286 -19.20 15.07 5.54
C TRP A 286 -20.47 14.24 5.30
N GLY A 287 -20.49 13.33 4.35
CA GLY A 287 -21.69 12.61 3.94
C GLY A 287 -22.58 13.39 2.98
N ARG A 288 -22.07 14.47 2.39
CA ARG A 288 -22.80 15.35 1.49
C ARG A 288 -23.26 14.63 0.24
N ASP A 289 -24.50 14.87 -0.19
CA ASP A 289 -25.02 14.32 -1.45
C ASP A 289 -24.56 15.10 -2.68
N CYS A 290 -24.30 16.40 -2.52
CA CYS A 290 -23.80 17.26 -3.58
C CYS A 290 -22.35 16.94 -3.96
N TRP A 291 -22.10 16.80 -5.27
CA TRP A 291 -20.77 16.51 -5.86
C TRP A 291 -20.09 17.72 -6.51
N CYS A 292 -20.55 18.95 -6.22
CA CYS A 292 -19.87 20.16 -6.69
C CYS A 292 -18.47 20.25 -6.05
N ALA A 293 -17.46 20.47 -6.88
CA ALA A 293 -16.08 20.68 -6.42
C ALA A 293 -15.98 21.88 -5.47
N SER A 294 -14.91 21.93 -4.69
CA SER A 294 -14.63 23.07 -3.78
C SER A 294 -14.64 24.39 -4.54
N GLY A 295 -15.32 25.38 -4.00
CA GLY A 295 -15.47 26.71 -4.63
C GLY A 295 -16.39 26.78 -5.85
N LYS A 296 -17.04 25.67 -6.25
CA LYS A 296 -18.01 25.65 -7.36
C LYS A 296 -19.41 25.35 -6.85
N ASP A 297 -20.39 25.99 -7.46
CA ASP A 297 -21.80 25.80 -7.16
C ASP A 297 -22.57 25.38 -8.40
N ASP A 298 -23.72 24.72 -8.17
CA ASP A 298 -24.71 24.36 -9.18
C ASP A 298 -24.18 23.64 -10.44
N THR A 299 -23.06 22.88 -10.32
CA THR A 299 -22.54 22.09 -11.45
C THR A 299 -23.49 20.98 -11.89
N CYS A 300 -24.48 20.64 -11.07
CA CYS A 300 -25.56 19.71 -11.41
C CYS A 300 -26.71 20.40 -12.19
N ASN A 301 -26.72 21.72 -12.34
CA ASN A 301 -27.79 22.56 -12.90
C ASN A 301 -29.17 22.29 -12.24
N LYS A 302 -29.15 21.88 -10.97
CA LYS A 302 -30.37 21.45 -10.24
C LYS A 302 -30.26 21.70 -8.74
N ARG A 303 -29.57 22.77 -8.34
CA ARG A 303 -29.26 23.08 -6.92
C ARG A 303 -30.48 22.99 -6.01
N PHE A 304 -31.61 23.53 -6.44
CA PHE A 304 -32.87 23.57 -5.69
C PHE A 304 -33.94 22.59 -6.23
N GLY A 305 -33.56 21.67 -7.10
CA GLY A 305 -34.46 20.77 -7.79
C GLY A 305 -34.55 19.34 -7.21
N TRP A 306 -33.87 19.08 -6.10
CA TRP A 306 -33.86 17.77 -5.46
C TRP A 306 -34.91 17.67 -4.37
N GLN A 307 -35.47 16.48 -4.21
CA GLN A 307 -36.34 16.10 -3.11
C GLN A 307 -35.79 14.81 -2.51
N LEU A 308 -35.05 14.92 -1.41
CA LEU A 308 -34.38 13.79 -0.74
C LEU A 308 -34.78 13.76 0.74
N GLY A 309 -35.04 12.57 1.26
CA GLY A 309 -35.53 12.38 2.61
C GLY A 309 -36.85 13.11 2.85
N GLU A 310 -37.02 13.67 4.02
CA GLU A 310 -38.19 14.47 4.44
C GLU A 310 -37.92 16.00 4.38
N LEU A 311 -36.88 16.40 3.64
CA LEU A 311 -36.55 17.82 3.49
C LEU A 311 -37.63 18.55 2.69
N PRO A 312 -37.86 19.86 2.93
CA PRO A 312 -38.80 20.64 2.15
C PRO A 312 -38.38 20.71 0.68
N LYS A 313 -39.37 20.93 -0.20
CA LYS A 313 -39.09 21.17 -1.62
C LYS A 313 -38.14 22.33 -1.79
N SER A 314 -37.25 22.23 -2.79
CA SER A 314 -36.24 23.25 -3.11
C SER A 314 -35.21 23.49 -2.00
N PHE A 315 -34.98 22.51 -1.13
CA PHE A 315 -33.86 22.57 -0.20
C PHE A 315 -32.55 22.59 -0.97
N ASP A 316 -31.57 23.36 -0.50
CA ASP A 316 -30.28 23.51 -1.17
C ASP A 316 -29.52 22.18 -1.17
N HIS A 317 -29.30 21.59 -2.35
CA HIS A 317 -28.59 20.32 -2.53
C HIS A 317 -27.21 20.31 -1.86
N LYS A 318 -26.54 21.46 -1.77
CA LYS A 318 -25.24 21.59 -1.12
C LYS A 318 -25.26 21.23 0.38
N TYR A 319 -26.43 21.26 1.01
CA TYR A 319 -26.65 20.95 2.44
C TYR A 319 -27.49 19.71 2.66
N ILE A 320 -27.61 18.84 1.66
CA ILE A 320 -28.22 17.54 1.79
C ILE A 320 -27.14 16.50 2.11
N TYR A 321 -27.36 15.70 3.14
CA TYR A 321 -26.44 14.68 3.59
C TYR A 321 -27.11 13.31 3.46
N SER A 322 -26.51 12.42 2.64
CA SER A 322 -27.02 11.07 2.38
C SER A 322 -26.28 9.99 3.17
N HIS A 323 -25.17 10.35 3.82
CA HIS A 323 -24.35 9.44 4.61
C HIS A 323 -23.89 10.09 5.91
N LEU A 324 -23.46 9.26 6.86
CA LEU A 324 -22.67 9.71 8.02
C LEU A 324 -21.20 9.72 7.60
N GLY A 325 -20.74 10.85 7.08
CA GLY A 325 -19.41 10.99 6.49
C GLY A 325 -18.42 11.74 7.37
N TYR A 326 -17.24 11.95 6.81
CA TYR A 326 -16.06 12.51 7.47
C TYR A 326 -15.62 13.80 6.77
N ASN A 327 -14.59 14.46 7.27
CA ASN A 327 -13.83 15.47 6.53
C ASN A 327 -12.38 15.02 6.41
N LEU A 328 -12.04 14.36 5.31
CA LEU A 328 -10.76 13.67 5.13
C LEU A 328 -9.96 14.17 3.92
N LYS A 329 -10.25 15.41 3.47
CA LYS A 329 -9.49 16.00 2.37
C LYS A 329 -8.05 16.36 2.79
N PRO A 330 -7.06 16.18 1.92
CA PRO A 330 -5.73 16.77 2.10
C PRO A 330 -5.73 18.24 1.74
N LEU A 331 -4.61 18.92 2.00
CA LEU A 331 -4.36 20.28 1.56
C LEU A 331 -3.83 20.30 0.11
N ASP A 332 -4.12 21.36 -0.64
CA ASP A 332 -3.66 21.51 -2.02
C ASP A 332 -2.12 21.57 -2.16
N PRO A 333 -1.36 22.24 -1.27
CA PRO A 333 0.11 22.14 -1.29
C PRO A 333 0.67 20.73 -1.14
N GLN A 334 -0.02 19.81 -0.42
CA GLN A 334 0.37 18.40 -0.35
C GLN A 334 0.19 17.72 -1.71
N ALA A 335 -0.91 17.99 -2.41
CA ALA A 335 -1.14 17.47 -3.75
C ALA A 335 -0.09 17.98 -4.77
N ALA A 336 0.32 19.26 -4.65
CA ALA A 336 1.39 19.82 -5.47
C ALA A 336 2.71 19.04 -5.31
N ILE A 337 3.07 18.66 -4.07
CA ILE A 337 4.21 17.76 -3.79
C ILE A 337 3.99 16.41 -4.48
N GLY A 338 2.83 15.79 -4.27
CA GLY A 338 2.49 14.48 -4.82
C GLY A 338 2.61 14.40 -6.34
N ARG A 339 2.23 15.46 -7.06
CA ARG A 339 2.38 15.56 -8.51
C ARG A 339 3.83 15.51 -8.97
N GLN A 340 4.77 16.13 -8.25
CA GLN A 340 6.21 16.04 -8.58
C GLN A 340 6.75 14.63 -8.26
N GLN A 341 6.33 14.05 -7.16
CA GLN A 341 6.69 12.68 -6.77
C GLN A 341 6.19 11.65 -7.81
N LEU A 342 4.96 11.81 -8.32
CA LEU A 342 4.39 10.91 -9.31
C LEU A 342 5.25 10.84 -10.60
N LYS A 343 5.87 11.93 -11.01
CA LYS A 343 6.80 11.97 -12.15
C LYS A 343 8.07 11.13 -11.90
N LYS A 344 8.47 10.99 -10.64
CA LYS A 344 9.67 10.25 -10.22
C LYS A 344 9.39 8.76 -9.93
N LEU A 345 8.12 8.36 -9.89
CA LEU A 345 7.70 7.00 -9.53
C LEU A 345 8.43 5.90 -10.34
N PRO A 346 8.60 5.97 -11.68
CA PRO A 346 9.31 4.93 -12.42
C PRO A 346 10.74 4.71 -11.92
N ALA A 347 11.50 5.78 -11.66
CA ALA A 347 12.86 5.69 -11.13
C ALA A 347 12.88 5.13 -9.70
N PHE A 348 11.89 5.47 -8.88
CA PHE A 348 11.76 4.96 -7.52
C PHE A 348 11.45 3.46 -7.49
N ILE A 349 10.63 2.97 -8.42
CA ILE A 349 10.36 1.54 -8.59
C ILE A 349 11.65 0.77 -8.88
N GLU A 350 12.43 1.22 -9.87
CA GLU A 350 13.68 0.55 -10.25
C GLU A 350 14.73 0.58 -9.12
N ALA A 351 14.85 1.70 -8.40
CA ALA A 351 15.75 1.80 -7.26
C ALA A 351 15.38 0.78 -6.15
N ARG A 352 14.07 0.63 -5.82
CA ARG A 352 13.61 -0.34 -4.82
C ARG A 352 13.90 -1.79 -5.23
N LYS A 353 13.69 -2.14 -6.48
CA LYS A 353 14.03 -3.47 -7.04
C LYS A 353 15.52 -3.77 -6.92
N LYS A 354 16.35 -2.83 -7.36
CA LYS A 354 17.81 -2.94 -7.31
C LYS A 354 18.33 -3.05 -5.87
N ASN A 355 17.81 -2.24 -4.95
CA ASN A 355 18.20 -2.27 -3.55
C ASN A 355 17.84 -3.62 -2.92
N TRP A 356 16.64 -4.14 -3.17
CA TRP A 356 16.22 -5.45 -2.68
C TRP A 356 17.11 -6.57 -3.23
N GLU A 357 17.38 -6.56 -4.53
CA GLU A 357 18.23 -7.56 -5.18
C GLU A 357 19.66 -7.52 -4.63
N THR A 358 20.21 -6.33 -4.42
CA THR A 358 21.54 -6.14 -3.85
C THR A 358 21.63 -6.72 -2.44
N LEU A 359 20.63 -6.46 -1.58
CA LEU A 359 20.55 -7.04 -0.24
C LEU A 359 20.42 -8.56 -0.31
N ARG A 360 19.53 -9.08 -1.16
CA ARG A 360 19.27 -10.52 -1.28
C ARG A 360 20.52 -11.27 -1.77
N ALA A 361 21.17 -10.79 -2.82
CA ALA A 361 22.39 -11.38 -3.34
C ALA A 361 23.55 -11.27 -2.33
N GLY A 362 23.66 -10.12 -1.67
CA GLY A 362 24.67 -9.90 -0.65
C GLY A 362 24.52 -10.78 0.59
N LEU A 363 23.32 -11.19 0.94
CA LEU A 363 23.05 -12.01 2.12
C LEU A 363 22.84 -13.50 1.81
N ASP A 364 23.06 -13.93 0.58
CA ASP A 364 22.85 -15.34 0.19
C ASP A 364 23.70 -16.32 1.01
N CYS A 365 24.91 -15.93 1.39
CA CYS A 365 25.83 -16.72 2.20
C CYS A 365 25.38 -16.97 3.66
N VAL A 366 24.34 -16.34 4.14
CA VAL A 366 23.74 -16.54 5.48
C VAL A 366 22.34 -17.16 5.42
N SER A 367 21.95 -17.72 4.26
CA SER A 367 20.66 -18.37 4.05
C SER A 367 20.49 -19.67 4.85
N ASP A 368 21.53 -20.18 5.49
CA ASP A 368 21.44 -21.29 6.44
C ASP A 368 20.73 -20.93 7.76
N VAL A 369 20.83 -19.67 8.21
CA VAL A 369 20.23 -19.16 9.47
C VAL A 369 19.16 -18.09 9.24
N LEU A 370 19.08 -17.49 8.04
CA LEU A 370 18.08 -16.50 7.67
C LEU A 370 17.23 -16.99 6.50
N ASP A 371 15.92 -16.81 6.60
CA ASP A 371 14.99 -16.91 5.47
C ASP A 371 14.72 -15.51 4.92
N PHE A 372 14.50 -15.44 3.61
CA PHE A 372 14.19 -14.19 2.91
C PHE A 372 12.86 -14.30 2.19
N THR A 373 12.10 -13.20 2.19
CA THR A 373 10.81 -13.16 1.48
C THR A 373 10.98 -13.53 0.01
N LEU A 374 10.09 -14.36 -0.49
CA LEU A 374 9.92 -14.61 -1.91
C LEU A 374 8.72 -13.82 -2.44
N PRO A 375 8.78 -13.34 -3.69
CA PRO A 375 7.60 -12.84 -4.38
C PRO A 375 6.50 -13.93 -4.44
N ALA A 376 5.24 -13.53 -4.46
CA ALA A 376 4.16 -14.47 -4.72
C ALA A 376 4.42 -15.21 -6.04
N HIS A 377 4.08 -16.50 -6.09
CA HIS A 377 4.37 -17.42 -7.21
C HIS A 377 5.85 -17.77 -7.42
N ALA A 378 6.81 -17.16 -6.72
CA ALA A 378 8.18 -17.61 -6.73
C ALA A 378 8.38 -18.77 -5.75
N VAL A 379 9.04 -19.84 -6.21
CA VAL A 379 9.35 -21.03 -5.40
C VAL A 379 10.80 -21.06 -4.93
N ARG A 380 11.69 -20.36 -5.64
CA ARG A 380 13.11 -20.27 -5.28
C ARG A 380 13.75 -19.00 -5.88
N TRP A 381 14.64 -18.40 -5.10
CA TRP A 381 15.58 -17.38 -5.57
C TRP A 381 16.71 -18.04 -6.40
N LEU A 382 17.10 -17.35 -7.48
CA LEU A 382 18.26 -17.70 -8.29
C LEU A 382 19.41 -16.73 -8.00
N PRO A 383 20.48 -17.18 -7.33
CA PRO A 383 21.67 -16.35 -7.15
C PRO A 383 22.23 -15.85 -8.49
N PRO A 384 22.90 -14.69 -8.54
CA PRO A 384 23.45 -14.14 -9.79
C PRO A 384 24.30 -15.12 -10.62
N VAL A 385 24.99 -16.05 -9.96
CA VAL A 385 25.82 -17.08 -10.61
C VAL A 385 25.01 -18.17 -11.33
N GLU A 386 23.75 -18.37 -10.95
CA GLU A 386 22.85 -19.36 -11.56
C GLU A 386 21.97 -18.77 -12.68
N ARG A 387 21.94 -17.44 -12.83
CA ARG A 387 21.09 -16.78 -13.83
C ARG A 387 21.67 -16.92 -15.24
N GLN A 388 20.79 -17.21 -16.20
CA GLN A 388 21.19 -17.12 -17.60
C GLN A 388 21.48 -15.68 -17.97
N LYS A 389 22.65 -15.41 -18.54
CA LYS A 389 22.99 -14.06 -19.03
C LYS A 389 22.06 -13.75 -20.22
N SER A 390 21.08 -12.90 -20.01
CA SER A 390 20.30 -12.33 -21.11
C SER A 390 21.23 -11.45 -21.95
N ALA A 391 21.42 -11.79 -23.22
CA ALA A 391 22.36 -11.12 -24.12
C ALA A 391 21.87 -9.75 -24.61
N ALA A 392 20.69 -9.27 -24.20
CA ALA A 392 20.00 -8.19 -24.91
C ALA A 392 19.40 -7.06 -24.04
N SER A 393 19.45 -7.08 -22.71
CA SER A 393 18.79 -6.06 -21.90
C SER A 393 19.79 -5.26 -21.05
N SER A 394 19.77 -3.94 -21.21
CA SER A 394 20.47 -3.00 -20.33
C SER A 394 19.70 -2.73 -19.03
N SER A 395 18.47 -3.26 -18.87
CA SER A 395 17.62 -3.12 -17.70
C SER A 395 17.68 -4.37 -16.82
N PHE A 396 17.53 -4.16 -15.52
CA PHE A 396 17.43 -5.23 -14.53
C PHE A 396 16.15 -6.07 -14.79
N ASP A 397 16.36 -7.38 -15.02
CA ASP A 397 15.27 -8.33 -15.24
C ASP A 397 14.94 -9.05 -13.93
N PHE A 398 13.92 -8.54 -13.22
CA PHE A 398 13.47 -9.09 -11.95
C PHE A 398 12.91 -10.52 -12.08
N GLU A 399 12.23 -10.82 -13.19
CA GLU A 399 11.62 -12.14 -13.42
C GLU A 399 12.66 -13.25 -13.48
N SER A 400 13.82 -12.98 -14.08
CA SER A 400 14.94 -13.94 -14.17
C SER A 400 15.60 -14.27 -12.83
N CYS A 401 15.28 -13.55 -11.77
CA CYS A 401 15.82 -13.78 -10.45
C CYS A 401 15.18 -14.95 -9.71
N PHE A 402 14.13 -15.58 -10.27
CA PHE A 402 13.34 -16.57 -9.55
C PHE A 402 12.99 -17.78 -10.42
N VAL A 403 12.81 -18.93 -9.76
CA VAL A 403 12.04 -20.04 -10.30
C VAL A 403 10.59 -19.82 -9.87
N TRP A 404 9.69 -19.90 -10.83
CA TRP A 404 8.27 -19.63 -10.63
C TRP A 404 7.45 -20.91 -10.57
N ASP A 405 6.29 -20.87 -9.93
CA ASP A 405 5.35 -21.97 -9.85
C ASP A 405 4.67 -22.27 -11.21
N SER A 406 3.86 -23.32 -11.23
CA SER A 406 3.17 -23.79 -12.44
C SER A 406 1.88 -23.03 -12.78
N THR A 407 1.47 -22.04 -11.98
CA THR A 407 0.24 -21.24 -12.24
C THR A 407 0.36 -20.37 -13.48
N GLY A 408 1.59 -20.10 -13.91
CA GLY A 408 1.91 -19.14 -14.96
C GLY A 408 1.79 -17.67 -14.52
N CYS A 409 1.31 -17.39 -13.31
CA CYS A 409 1.29 -16.03 -12.80
C CYS A 409 2.69 -15.53 -12.41
N ARG A 410 2.91 -14.23 -12.52
CA ARG A 410 4.18 -13.57 -12.18
C ARG A 410 3.90 -12.25 -11.48
N VAL A 411 4.85 -11.82 -10.66
CA VAL A 411 4.82 -10.51 -10.04
C VAL A 411 6.14 -9.78 -10.30
N ASP A 412 6.05 -8.46 -10.44
CA ASP A 412 7.21 -7.59 -10.46
C ASP A 412 7.05 -6.58 -9.33
N THR A 413 7.93 -6.65 -8.34
CA THR A 413 7.71 -6.10 -7.01
C THR A 413 8.55 -4.86 -6.77
N SER A 414 7.89 -3.72 -6.62
CA SER A 414 8.48 -2.50 -6.08
C SER A 414 8.48 -2.55 -4.55
N TRP A 415 9.43 -3.24 -3.97
CA TRP A 415 9.47 -3.57 -2.55
C TRP A 415 9.38 -2.34 -1.64
N PHE A 416 8.46 -2.39 -0.66
CA PHE A 416 8.43 -1.43 0.43
C PHE A 416 9.57 -1.67 1.42
N GLY A 417 9.84 -2.95 1.74
CA GLY A 417 10.91 -3.36 2.63
C GLY A 417 11.49 -4.73 2.28
N PHE A 418 12.70 -4.95 2.71
CA PHE A 418 13.42 -6.22 2.59
C PHE A 418 13.19 -7.03 3.87
N MET A 419 12.19 -7.92 3.88
CA MET A 419 11.89 -8.77 5.03
C MET A 419 12.84 -9.97 5.06
N LEU A 420 13.38 -10.23 6.25
CA LEU A 420 14.12 -11.44 6.58
C LEU A 420 13.58 -12.03 7.89
N ARG A 421 13.67 -13.34 8.04
CA ARG A 421 13.28 -14.07 9.24
C ARG A 421 14.45 -14.88 9.78
N VAL A 422 14.64 -14.86 11.09
CA VAL A 422 15.62 -15.71 11.76
C VAL A 422 15.03 -17.11 11.90
N LYS A 423 15.70 -18.11 11.35
CA LYS A 423 15.23 -19.50 11.39
C LYS A 423 15.16 -20.04 12.81
N LEU A 424 14.15 -20.85 13.08
CA LEU A 424 14.04 -21.57 14.36
C LEU A 424 15.27 -22.45 14.60
N GLY A 425 15.79 -22.40 15.83
CA GLY A 425 17.01 -23.14 16.21
C GLY A 425 18.32 -22.39 15.94
N SER A 426 18.27 -21.18 15.39
CA SER A 426 19.45 -20.31 15.31
C SER A 426 19.92 -19.90 16.71
N SER A 427 21.22 -19.60 16.86
CA SER A 427 21.85 -19.17 18.12
C SER A 427 21.48 -17.74 18.56
N PHE A 428 20.65 -17.05 17.79
CA PHE A 428 20.19 -15.68 18.04
C PHE A 428 18.74 -15.51 17.58
N SER A 429 18.06 -14.52 18.13
CA SER A 429 16.69 -14.14 17.77
C SER A 429 16.67 -12.96 16.78
N HIS A 430 15.49 -12.72 16.15
CA HIS A 430 15.26 -11.54 15.33
C HIS A 430 15.45 -10.23 16.12
N THR A 431 15.14 -10.21 17.42
CA THR A 431 15.38 -9.07 18.32
C THR A 431 16.85 -8.84 18.61
N ASP A 432 17.67 -9.90 18.68
CA ASP A 432 19.13 -9.77 18.84
C ASP A 432 19.75 -9.14 17.57
N LEU A 433 19.28 -9.59 16.39
CA LEU A 433 19.70 -9.01 15.12
C LEU A 433 19.25 -7.53 15.01
N ALA A 434 17.99 -7.24 15.36
CA ALA A 434 17.48 -5.87 15.32
C ALA A 434 18.29 -4.91 16.22
N ARG A 435 18.64 -5.32 17.45
CA ARG A 435 19.48 -4.54 18.36
C ARG A 435 20.89 -4.32 17.81
N ALA A 436 21.50 -5.37 17.25
CA ALA A 436 22.82 -5.24 16.62
C ALA A 436 22.83 -4.24 15.46
N LEU A 437 21.75 -4.20 14.66
CA LEU A 437 21.57 -3.22 13.60
C LEU A 437 21.38 -1.81 14.17
N ASP A 438 20.57 -1.64 15.21
CA ASP A 438 20.37 -0.35 15.88
C ASP A 438 21.67 0.21 16.46
N GLU A 439 22.51 -0.63 17.08
CA GLU A 439 23.84 -0.24 17.57
C GLU A 439 24.75 0.26 16.45
N LYS A 440 24.58 -0.25 15.25
CA LYS A 440 25.30 0.18 14.04
C LYS A 440 24.57 1.30 13.27
N LYS A 441 23.51 1.86 13.87
CA LYS A 441 22.66 2.92 13.27
C LYS A 441 22.01 2.52 11.95
N ILE A 442 21.71 1.23 11.78
CA ILE A 442 20.97 0.70 10.65
C ILE A 442 19.49 0.58 11.04
N GLY A 443 18.65 1.38 10.40
CA GLY A 443 17.23 1.39 10.63
C GLY A 443 16.58 0.07 10.20
N ASN A 444 15.81 -0.50 11.09
CA ASN A 444 15.04 -1.72 10.87
C ASN A 444 13.68 -1.63 11.55
N ARG A 445 12.75 -2.51 11.22
CA ARG A 445 11.43 -2.59 11.85
C ARG A 445 10.98 -4.04 11.95
N MET A 446 10.16 -4.33 12.97
CA MET A 446 9.33 -5.54 12.99
C MET A 446 8.29 -5.47 11.88
N PHE A 447 7.74 -6.62 11.50
CA PHE A 447 6.68 -6.67 10.50
C PHE A 447 5.39 -6.03 11.06
N PHE A 448 5.24 -4.73 10.89
CA PHE A 448 4.08 -3.92 11.29
C PHE A 448 3.56 -4.25 12.70
N GLY A 449 2.27 -4.61 12.79
CA GLY A 449 1.64 -5.04 14.04
C GLY A 449 1.95 -6.50 14.44
N GLY A 450 2.74 -7.23 13.66
CA GLY A 450 2.90 -8.67 13.84
C GLY A 450 1.55 -9.38 13.74
N ASN A 451 1.30 -10.36 14.60
CA ASN A 451 -0.03 -10.96 14.72
C ASN A 451 -0.99 -10.00 15.46
N LEU A 452 -1.87 -9.34 14.71
CA LEU A 452 -2.83 -8.35 15.23
C LEU A 452 -3.73 -8.94 16.34
N LEU A 453 -4.05 -10.21 16.27
CA LEU A 453 -4.86 -10.89 17.29
C LEU A 453 -4.22 -10.88 18.68
N ARG A 454 -2.91 -10.63 18.77
CA ARG A 454 -2.14 -10.51 20.01
C ARG A 454 -1.97 -9.07 20.49
N GLN A 455 -2.32 -8.10 19.67
CA GLN A 455 -2.24 -6.69 20.05
C GLN A 455 -3.26 -6.35 21.14
N PRO A 456 -2.94 -5.46 22.09
CA PRO A 456 -3.80 -5.13 23.23
C PRO A 456 -5.25 -4.79 22.84
N VAL A 457 -5.43 -4.03 21.75
CA VAL A 457 -6.77 -3.63 21.28
C VAL A 457 -7.61 -4.84 20.84
N PHE A 458 -7.03 -5.83 20.15
CA PHE A 458 -7.75 -7.04 19.72
C PHE A 458 -7.97 -8.01 20.89
N VAL A 459 -7.03 -8.05 21.85
CA VAL A 459 -7.22 -8.81 23.10
C VAL A 459 -8.39 -8.23 23.91
N GLN A 460 -8.49 -6.91 24.01
CA GLN A 460 -9.61 -6.26 24.69
C GLN A 460 -10.92 -6.44 23.91
N LEU A 461 -10.90 -6.25 22.60
CA LEU A 461 -12.07 -6.42 21.73
C LEU A 461 -12.70 -7.82 21.87
N ARG A 462 -11.90 -8.87 21.94
CA ARG A 462 -12.38 -10.23 22.14
C ARG A 462 -13.13 -10.43 23.46
N LYS A 463 -12.83 -9.62 24.48
CA LYS A 463 -13.54 -9.65 25.77
C LYS A 463 -14.84 -8.86 25.70
N ASP A 464 -14.79 -7.69 25.08
CA ASP A 464 -15.91 -6.74 25.11
C ASP A 464 -16.96 -7.04 24.00
N ARG A 465 -16.49 -7.47 22.84
CA ARG A 465 -17.33 -7.75 21.65
C ARG A 465 -16.80 -8.98 20.90
N PRO A 466 -16.90 -10.19 21.49
CA PRO A 466 -16.39 -11.41 20.86
C PRO A 466 -17.02 -11.71 19.49
N GLU A 467 -18.25 -11.25 19.26
CA GLU A 467 -18.98 -11.39 18.00
C GLU A 467 -18.41 -10.54 16.85
N ALA A 468 -17.60 -9.52 17.15
CA ALA A 468 -16.99 -8.65 16.15
C ALA A 468 -15.81 -9.30 15.41
N ILE A 469 -15.33 -10.45 15.90
CA ILE A 469 -14.20 -11.18 15.34
C ILE A 469 -14.57 -12.65 15.12
N ARG A 470 -14.31 -13.16 13.92
CA ARG A 470 -14.36 -14.60 13.62
C ARG A 470 -12.99 -15.07 13.15
N LEU A 471 -12.50 -16.15 13.74
CA LEU A 471 -11.22 -16.75 13.39
C LEU A 471 -11.46 -18.07 12.66
N VAL A 472 -10.74 -18.29 11.57
CA VAL A 472 -10.82 -19.53 10.79
C VAL A 472 -9.46 -20.22 10.82
N GLY A 473 -9.44 -21.45 11.34
CA GLY A 473 -8.24 -22.27 11.40
C GLY A 473 -7.90 -22.90 10.05
N SER A 474 -6.69 -23.44 9.97
CA SER A 474 -6.19 -24.10 8.76
C SER A 474 -7.02 -25.33 8.31
N ASN A 475 -7.77 -25.92 9.24
CA ASN A 475 -8.70 -27.01 8.94
C ASN A 475 -10.09 -26.53 8.49
N GLY A 476 -10.29 -25.22 8.30
CA GLY A 476 -11.54 -24.63 7.86
C GLY A 476 -12.60 -24.46 8.94
N THR A 477 -12.31 -24.75 10.20
CA THR A 477 -13.28 -24.60 11.28
C THR A 477 -13.17 -23.21 11.94
N THR A 478 -14.31 -22.67 12.35
CA THR A 478 -14.33 -21.48 13.21
C THR A 478 -13.75 -21.84 14.58
N ILE A 479 -12.80 -21.04 15.04
CA ILE A 479 -12.12 -21.26 16.31
C ILE A 479 -12.99 -20.75 17.46
N SER A 480 -13.29 -21.63 18.39
CA SER A 480 -14.00 -21.31 19.62
C SER A 480 -13.59 -22.27 20.76
N PRO A 481 -13.24 -21.81 21.94
CA PRO A 481 -13.08 -20.39 22.31
C PRO A 481 -11.83 -19.74 21.69
N VAL A 482 -11.83 -18.41 21.54
CA VAL A 482 -10.69 -17.64 21.05
C VAL A 482 -9.76 -17.30 22.20
N THR A 483 -8.69 -18.08 22.36
CA THR A 483 -7.66 -17.94 23.39
C THR A 483 -6.27 -17.77 22.75
N SER A 484 -5.28 -17.38 23.55
CA SER A 484 -3.88 -17.32 23.08
C SER A 484 -3.38 -18.68 22.56
N GLU A 485 -3.83 -19.78 23.18
CA GLU A 485 -3.46 -21.13 22.77
C GLU A 485 -4.10 -21.53 21.44
N THR A 486 -5.41 -21.27 21.26
CA THR A 486 -6.10 -21.59 20.00
C THR A 486 -5.60 -20.73 18.85
N ILE A 487 -5.22 -19.46 19.10
CA ILE A 487 -4.56 -18.60 18.12
C ILE A 487 -3.19 -19.19 17.74
N ALA A 488 -2.36 -19.59 18.69
CA ALA A 488 -1.04 -20.17 18.43
C ALA A 488 -1.10 -21.43 17.55
N LYS A 489 -2.16 -22.25 17.71
CA LYS A 489 -2.36 -23.45 16.89
C LYS A 489 -2.86 -23.15 15.48
N ALA A 490 -3.62 -22.08 15.29
CA ALA A 490 -4.32 -21.82 14.05
C ALA A 490 -3.67 -20.74 13.17
N PHE A 491 -2.88 -19.84 13.77
CA PHE A 491 -2.23 -18.71 13.11
C PHE A 491 -0.71 -18.81 13.21
N THR A 492 -0.20 -19.99 12.81
CA THR A 492 1.23 -20.30 12.89
C THR A 492 2.08 -19.42 11.98
N GLY A 493 1.55 -19.03 10.82
CA GLY A 493 2.23 -18.15 9.88
C GLY A 493 2.33 -16.72 10.42
N ALA A 494 1.23 -16.18 10.95
CA ALA A 494 1.22 -14.86 11.57
C ALA A 494 2.11 -14.79 12.82
N ASP A 495 2.14 -15.85 13.62
CA ASP A 495 3.04 -15.96 14.78
C ASP A 495 4.51 -16.09 14.36
N ALA A 496 4.82 -16.83 13.30
CA ALA A 496 6.17 -16.91 12.74
C ALA A 496 6.64 -15.53 12.25
N ILE A 497 5.81 -14.82 11.50
CA ILE A 497 6.11 -13.44 11.08
C ILE A 497 6.38 -12.55 12.30
N MET A 498 5.54 -12.60 13.31
CA MET A 498 5.69 -11.76 14.52
C MET A 498 6.96 -12.06 15.31
N ASN A 499 7.33 -13.35 15.44
CA ASN A 499 8.41 -13.79 16.32
C ASN A 499 9.77 -13.94 15.64
N GLU A 500 9.82 -13.91 14.31
CA GLU A 500 11.03 -14.21 13.53
C GLU A 500 11.45 -13.09 12.59
N ALA A 501 10.49 -12.23 12.14
CA ALA A 501 10.72 -11.29 11.07
C ALA A 501 11.14 -9.90 11.55
N ILE A 502 12.09 -9.32 10.79
CA ILE A 502 12.35 -7.89 10.72
C ILE A 502 12.42 -7.49 9.25
N PHE A 503 12.30 -6.18 8.95
CA PHE A 503 12.59 -5.70 7.60
C PHE A 503 13.53 -4.51 7.60
N LEU A 504 14.35 -4.43 6.56
CA LEU A 504 15.24 -3.33 6.22
C LEU A 504 14.61 -2.46 5.13
N GLY A 505 15.16 -1.28 4.94
CA GLY A 505 14.73 -0.39 3.87
C GLY A 505 15.14 -0.86 2.48
N THR A 506 14.28 -0.51 1.51
CA THR A 506 14.60 -0.62 0.08
C THR A 506 14.41 0.71 -0.63
N TYR A 507 14.12 1.78 0.11
CA TYR A 507 13.70 3.07 -0.42
C TYR A 507 14.78 3.73 -1.33
N PRO A 508 14.38 4.59 -2.28
CA PRO A 508 15.27 5.14 -3.32
C PRO A 508 16.40 6.04 -2.81
N GLY A 509 16.42 6.37 -1.53
CA GLY A 509 17.48 7.15 -0.90
C GLY A 509 18.68 6.34 -0.42
N LEU A 510 18.68 5.01 -0.52
CA LEU A 510 19.83 4.18 -0.17
C LEU A 510 20.91 4.28 -1.25
N THR A 511 22.17 4.43 -0.82
CA THR A 511 23.35 4.41 -1.69
C THR A 511 24.00 3.03 -1.72
N ALA A 512 24.85 2.77 -2.70
CA ALA A 512 25.58 1.51 -2.78
C ALA A 512 26.46 1.26 -1.54
N GLU A 513 27.04 2.32 -0.97
CA GLU A 513 27.86 2.23 0.24
C GLU A 513 27.03 1.88 1.46
N MET A 514 25.80 2.43 1.60
CA MET A 514 24.87 2.09 2.67
C MET A 514 24.49 0.61 2.60
N LEU A 515 24.09 0.12 1.42
CA LEU A 515 23.72 -1.29 1.21
C LEU A 515 24.90 -2.23 1.49
N ALA A 516 26.09 -1.89 1.02
CA ALA A 516 27.29 -2.68 1.30
C ALA A 516 27.60 -2.76 2.80
N TYR A 517 27.41 -1.65 3.52
CA TYR A 517 27.62 -1.60 4.97
C TYR A 517 26.55 -2.45 5.71
N GLU A 518 25.27 -2.36 5.34
CA GLU A 518 24.22 -3.20 5.92
C GLU A 518 24.53 -4.69 5.73
N ILE A 519 24.88 -5.10 4.52
CA ILE A 519 25.26 -6.48 4.20
C ILE A 519 26.43 -6.94 5.06
N GLN A 520 27.49 -6.11 5.17
CA GLN A 520 28.66 -6.45 5.95
C GLN A 520 28.34 -6.62 7.44
N VAL A 521 27.56 -5.70 8.03
CA VAL A 521 27.16 -5.75 9.44
C VAL A 521 26.35 -7.01 9.74
N ILE A 522 25.40 -7.39 8.87
CA ILE A 522 24.60 -8.61 9.06
C ILE A 522 25.48 -9.86 8.98
N ARG A 523 26.39 -9.93 8.00
CA ARG A 523 27.32 -11.05 7.86
C ARG A 523 28.23 -11.20 9.08
N ASP A 524 28.82 -10.10 9.57
CA ASP A 524 29.69 -10.08 10.73
C ASP A 524 28.95 -10.49 11.99
N PHE A 525 27.71 -10.02 12.18
CA PHE A 525 26.86 -10.43 13.26
C PHE A 525 26.58 -11.93 13.24
N VAL A 526 26.13 -12.48 12.11
CA VAL A 526 25.87 -13.90 11.96
C VAL A 526 27.12 -14.73 12.22
N GLN A 527 28.28 -14.28 11.68
CA GLN A 527 29.55 -14.98 11.90
C GLN A 527 29.94 -14.99 13.40
N SER A 528 29.73 -13.88 14.11
CA SER A 528 30.00 -13.79 15.56
C SER A 528 29.13 -14.72 16.41
N LYS A 529 27.98 -15.14 15.89
CA LYS A 529 27.05 -16.07 16.56
C LYS A 529 27.28 -17.54 16.22
N ARG A 530 28.12 -17.82 15.20
CA ARG A 530 28.56 -19.17 14.83
C ARG A 530 29.81 -19.61 15.60
N ALA A 531 30.59 -18.64 16.12
CA ALA A 531 31.77 -18.86 16.95
C ALA A 531 31.40 -19.10 18.40
#